data_e60930644d161f0516d964b34a37b717
#
_entry.id   e60930644d161f0516d964b34a37b717
#
_cell.length_a   1.000
_cell.length_b   1.000
_cell.length_c   1.000
_cell.angle_alpha   90.00
_cell.angle_beta   90.00
_cell.angle_gamma   90.00
#
_symmetry.space_group_name_H-M   'P 1'
#
loop_
_entity.id
_entity.type
_entity.pdbx_description
1 polymer ?
#
loop_
_entity_poly.entity_id
_entity_poly.type
_entity_poly.pdbx_seq_one_letter_code
_entity_poly.pdbx_strand_id
1 'polypeptide(L)'
;MLYLDYGKQPGQWVPNKYGDNKNLEAVEFFKHVNTLILGRNPGAVMIAEESTAWPKVTGRVEDDGLNFSYKWNMGWMHDFLDYMKLDPYFRKDNHHKMTFAMSYNESEKYILVLSHDEVVHLKCSMINKMPGEMEDKFKNLMVGYAFMMGHPGKKLLFMGQEFAQLQEWSEAR
;
A
#
# COMPACT_ATOMS: atom_id res chain seq x y z
N MET A 1 14.84 1.14 4.53
CA MET A 1 13.95 1.99 5.34
C MET A 1 14.46 3.42 5.31
N LEU A 2 13.57 4.38 5.13
CA LEU A 2 13.90 5.81 5.03
C LEU A 2 14.06 6.48 6.40
N TYR A 3 13.56 5.87 7.47
CA TYR A 3 13.71 6.35 8.84
C TYR A 3 14.55 5.40 9.70
N LEU A 4 15.48 5.96 10.47
CA LEU A 4 16.39 5.24 11.35
C LEU A 4 15.70 4.66 12.58
N ASP A 5 14.62 5.30 13.03
CA ASP A 5 13.82 4.93 14.20
C ASP A 5 12.62 4.04 13.89
N TYR A 6 12.42 3.65 12.62
CA TYR A 6 11.28 2.82 12.22
C TYR A 6 11.25 1.50 13.00
N GLY A 7 10.16 1.29 13.77
CA GLY A 7 9.97 0.09 14.59
C GLY A 7 10.88 0.00 15.83
N LYS A 8 11.59 1.08 16.19
CA LYS A 8 12.53 1.11 17.31
C LYS A 8 12.03 2.02 18.43
N GLN A 9 12.44 1.69 19.65
CA GLN A 9 12.19 2.52 20.83
C GLN A 9 13.28 3.61 20.99
N PRO A 10 13.01 4.69 21.75
CA PRO A 10 14.03 5.68 22.11
C PRO A 10 15.28 5.00 22.70
N GLY A 11 16.44 5.37 22.20
CA GLY A 11 17.73 4.77 22.59
C GLY A 11 18.15 3.52 21.81
N GLN A 12 17.30 3.00 20.90
CA GLN A 12 17.63 1.86 20.05
C GLN A 12 18.10 2.24 18.64
N TRP A 13 18.25 3.53 18.37
CA TRP A 13 18.72 4.05 17.09
C TRP A 13 19.64 5.26 17.33
N VAL A 14 20.46 5.57 16.34
CA VAL A 14 21.38 6.70 16.37
C VAL A 14 20.93 7.74 15.35
N PRO A 15 20.77 9.01 15.75
CA PRO A 15 20.45 10.08 14.81
C PRO A 15 21.52 10.23 13.72
N ASN A 16 21.10 10.75 12.57
CA ASN A 16 22.01 11.08 11.50
C ASN A 16 22.90 12.31 11.88
N LYS A 17 23.80 12.70 11.00
CA LYS A 17 24.74 13.82 11.22
C LYS A 17 24.07 15.19 11.47
N TYR A 18 22.78 15.32 11.20
CA TYR A 18 22.00 16.55 11.46
C TYR A 18 21.15 16.43 12.73
N GLY A 19 21.17 15.28 13.42
CA GLY A 19 20.42 15.06 14.64
C GLY A 19 18.99 14.61 14.43
N ASP A 20 18.58 14.30 13.19
CA ASP A 20 17.23 13.81 12.86
C ASP A 20 17.21 12.29 12.58
N ASN A 21 16.00 11.75 12.34
CA ASN A 21 15.76 10.33 12.17
C ASN A 21 15.81 9.85 10.70
N LYS A 22 16.18 10.70 9.75
CA LYS A 22 16.23 10.31 8.33
C LYS A 22 17.46 9.45 8.06
N ASN A 23 17.28 8.38 7.31
CA ASN A 23 18.37 7.55 6.78
C ASN A 23 18.89 8.19 5.49
N LEU A 24 19.87 9.08 5.62
CA LEU A 24 20.40 9.86 4.50
C LEU A 24 21.03 8.97 3.43
N GLU A 25 21.70 7.91 3.83
CA GLU A 25 22.34 6.95 2.94
C GLU A 25 21.29 6.20 2.09
N ALA A 26 20.17 5.78 2.70
CA ALA A 26 19.07 5.16 1.97
C ALA A 26 18.39 6.14 1.00
N VAL A 27 18.22 7.40 1.40
CA VAL A 27 17.65 8.45 0.54
C VAL A 27 18.52 8.66 -0.69
N GLU A 28 19.83 8.88 -0.52
CA GLU A 28 20.77 9.06 -1.62
C GLU A 28 20.87 7.81 -2.52
N PHE A 29 20.88 6.63 -1.91
CA PHE A 29 20.86 5.38 -2.66
C PHE A 29 19.63 5.29 -3.59
N PHE A 30 18.43 5.55 -3.09
CA PHE A 30 17.21 5.48 -3.91
C PHE A 30 17.17 6.56 -5.00
N LYS A 31 17.56 7.79 -4.70
CA LYS A 31 17.69 8.84 -5.73
C LYS A 31 18.61 8.40 -6.87
N HIS A 32 19.75 7.84 -6.51
CA HIS A 32 20.74 7.41 -7.49
C HIS A 32 20.29 6.19 -8.29
N VAL A 33 19.87 5.10 -7.63
CA VAL A 33 19.50 3.86 -8.28
C VAL A 33 18.28 4.03 -9.17
N ASN A 34 17.24 4.76 -8.71
CA ASN A 34 16.07 5.01 -9.53
C ASN A 34 16.39 5.84 -10.78
N THR A 35 17.24 6.87 -10.64
CA THR A 35 17.67 7.67 -11.77
C THR A 35 18.45 6.84 -12.80
N LEU A 36 19.37 5.98 -12.33
CA LEU A 36 20.13 5.12 -13.23
C LEU A 36 19.26 4.08 -13.94
N ILE A 37 18.39 3.39 -13.20
CA ILE A 37 17.56 2.32 -13.78
C ILE A 37 16.59 2.90 -14.79
N LEU A 38 15.85 3.95 -14.42
CA LEU A 38 14.86 4.57 -15.31
C LEU A 38 15.52 5.22 -16.55
N GLY A 39 16.72 5.80 -16.38
CA GLY A 39 17.45 6.42 -17.49
C GLY A 39 18.08 5.42 -18.46
N ARG A 40 18.49 4.24 -17.98
CA ARG A 40 19.16 3.21 -18.80
C ARG A 40 18.21 2.18 -19.40
N ASN A 41 17.04 2.00 -18.82
CA ASN A 41 16.10 0.94 -19.20
C ASN A 41 14.74 1.55 -19.56
N PRO A 42 14.54 1.99 -20.80
CA PRO A 42 13.24 2.51 -21.25
C PRO A 42 12.13 1.50 -20.98
N GLY A 43 11.07 1.93 -20.31
CA GLY A 43 9.95 1.07 -19.92
C GLY A 43 10.09 0.39 -18.56
N ALA A 44 11.23 0.51 -17.87
CA ALA A 44 11.36 0.05 -16.48
C ALA A 44 10.45 0.86 -15.54
N VAL A 45 9.95 0.20 -14.51
CA VAL A 45 9.08 0.79 -13.48
C VAL A 45 9.68 0.48 -12.12
N MET A 46 9.94 1.51 -11.32
CA MET A 46 10.39 1.38 -9.94
C MET A 46 9.21 1.69 -9.00
N ILE A 47 8.84 0.72 -8.17
CA ILE A 47 7.69 0.82 -7.29
C ILE A 47 8.16 0.76 -5.85
N ALA A 48 7.73 1.72 -5.04
CA ALA A 48 8.05 1.76 -3.62
C ALA A 48 6.94 1.08 -2.79
N GLU A 49 7.34 0.17 -1.92
CA GLU A 49 6.57 -0.21 -0.74
C GLU A 49 7.10 0.60 0.44
N GLU A 50 6.41 1.67 0.78
CA GLU A 50 6.77 2.59 1.86
C GLU A 50 5.52 2.99 2.63
N SER A 51 5.40 2.46 3.84
CA SER A 51 4.20 2.63 4.69
C SER A 51 4.19 3.93 5.49
N THR A 52 5.31 4.65 5.53
CA THR A 52 5.40 5.91 6.28
C THR A 52 4.87 7.09 5.48
N ALA A 53 4.74 8.24 6.15
CA ALA A 53 4.38 9.50 5.53
C ALA A 53 5.56 10.22 4.85
N TRP A 54 6.62 9.49 4.42
CA TRP A 54 7.73 10.11 3.70
C TRP A 54 7.22 10.81 2.45
N PRO A 55 7.53 12.11 2.29
CA PRO A 55 7.01 12.90 1.17
C PRO A 55 7.79 12.66 -0.11
N LYS A 56 7.14 12.92 -1.25
CA LYS A 56 7.76 12.94 -2.59
C LYS A 56 8.51 11.66 -2.96
N VAL A 57 8.01 10.49 -2.54
CA VAL A 57 8.57 9.19 -2.93
C VAL A 57 8.56 9.05 -4.46
N THR A 58 7.50 9.52 -5.11
CA THR A 58 7.36 9.51 -6.57
C THR A 58 7.69 10.86 -7.23
N GLY A 59 8.21 11.81 -6.44
CA GLY A 59 8.68 13.10 -6.94
C GLY A 59 10.01 13.01 -7.67
N ARG A 60 10.32 14.03 -8.47
CA ARG A 60 11.61 14.14 -9.18
C ARG A 60 12.75 14.39 -8.18
N VAL A 61 13.97 13.97 -8.54
CA VAL A 61 15.16 14.21 -7.71
C VAL A 61 15.44 15.71 -7.57
N GLU A 62 15.20 16.49 -8.62
CA GLU A 62 15.38 17.95 -8.63
C GLU A 62 14.44 18.65 -7.62
N ASP A 63 13.31 18.04 -7.32
CA ASP A 63 12.33 18.52 -6.33
C ASP A 63 12.52 17.85 -4.94
N ASP A 64 13.68 17.25 -4.70
CA ASP A 64 14.01 16.49 -3.50
C ASP A 64 13.19 15.18 -3.33
N GLY A 65 12.68 14.62 -4.42
CA GLY A 65 11.98 13.34 -4.45
C GLY A 65 12.92 12.15 -4.64
N LEU A 66 12.37 10.93 -4.49
CA LEU A 66 13.12 9.68 -4.61
C LEU A 66 13.07 9.06 -6.00
N ASN A 67 12.30 9.64 -6.93
CA ASN A 67 12.16 9.22 -8.32
C ASN A 67 11.62 7.79 -8.53
N PHE A 68 10.79 7.29 -7.59
CA PHE A 68 10.01 6.09 -7.87
C PHE A 68 8.92 6.38 -8.89
N SER A 69 8.61 5.40 -9.74
CA SER A 69 7.51 5.50 -10.70
C SER A 69 6.15 5.51 -10.02
N TYR A 70 6.01 4.70 -8.97
CA TYR A 70 4.79 4.57 -8.17
C TYR A 70 5.11 4.26 -6.70
N LYS A 71 4.12 4.47 -5.83
CA LYS A 71 4.14 4.09 -4.42
C LYS A 71 2.88 3.27 -4.10
N TRP A 72 3.02 2.19 -3.34
CA TRP A 72 1.88 1.47 -2.79
C TRP A 72 1.12 2.34 -1.79
N ASN A 73 -0.20 2.39 -1.92
CA ASN A 73 -1.06 3.11 -0.97
C ASN A 73 -1.47 2.18 0.18
N MET A 74 -0.57 2.02 1.15
CA MET A 74 -0.81 1.18 2.32
C MET A 74 -1.93 1.74 3.22
N GLY A 75 -2.06 3.08 3.30
CA GLY A 75 -3.14 3.74 4.04
C GLY A 75 -4.51 3.39 3.49
N TRP A 76 -4.69 3.50 2.16
CA TRP A 76 -5.91 3.07 1.50
C TRP A 76 -6.20 1.58 1.74
N MET A 77 -5.19 0.72 1.65
CA MET A 77 -5.35 -0.73 1.84
C MET A 77 -5.90 -1.04 3.24
N HIS A 78 -5.32 -0.44 4.29
CA HIS A 78 -5.79 -0.63 5.65
C HIS A 78 -7.23 -0.16 5.84
N ASP A 79 -7.54 1.06 5.40
CA ASP A 79 -8.88 1.64 5.51
C ASP A 79 -9.92 0.83 4.72
N PHE A 80 -9.58 0.41 3.50
CA PHE A 80 -10.43 -0.43 2.66
C PHE A 80 -10.75 -1.77 3.34
N LEU A 81 -9.74 -2.48 3.81
CA LEU A 81 -9.93 -3.77 4.46
C LEU A 81 -10.69 -3.65 5.78
N ASP A 82 -10.38 -2.64 6.56
CA ASP A 82 -11.10 -2.37 7.80
C ASP A 82 -12.59 -2.11 7.57
N TYR A 83 -12.92 -1.32 6.53
CA TYR A 83 -14.31 -1.07 6.16
C TYR A 83 -15.00 -2.32 5.63
N MET A 84 -14.35 -3.07 4.72
CA MET A 84 -14.96 -4.22 4.06
C MET A 84 -15.22 -5.39 5.01
N LYS A 85 -14.44 -5.52 6.09
CA LYS A 85 -14.65 -6.52 7.16
C LYS A 85 -15.83 -6.20 8.07
N LEU A 86 -16.27 -4.94 8.12
CA LEU A 86 -17.37 -4.54 8.99
C LEU A 86 -18.68 -5.19 8.54
N ASP A 87 -19.47 -5.62 9.54
CA ASP A 87 -20.88 -5.89 9.31
C ASP A 87 -21.55 -4.65 8.66
N PRO A 88 -22.38 -4.82 7.62
CA PRO A 88 -23.02 -3.70 6.93
C PRO A 88 -23.75 -2.71 7.85
N TYR A 89 -24.28 -3.19 8.97
CA TYR A 89 -24.95 -2.34 9.96
C TYR A 89 -24.06 -1.21 10.50
N PHE A 90 -22.75 -1.48 10.69
CA PHE A 90 -21.80 -0.52 11.25
C PHE A 90 -21.13 0.36 10.20
N ARG A 91 -21.34 0.10 8.92
CA ARG A 91 -20.63 0.83 7.83
C ARG A 91 -21.02 2.29 7.72
N LYS A 92 -22.27 2.64 8.07
CA LYS A 92 -22.76 4.03 8.02
C LYS A 92 -21.90 5.00 8.85
N ASP A 93 -21.40 4.54 9.99
CA ASP A 93 -20.60 5.35 10.90
C ASP A 93 -19.09 5.32 10.58
N ASN A 94 -18.68 4.48 9.61
CA ASN A 94 -17.28 4.27 9.18
C ASN A 94 -17.02 4.64 7.74
N HIS A 95 -17.95 5.34 7.08
CA HIS A 95 -17.84 5.66 5.66
C HIS A 95 -16.58 6.49 5.32
N HIS A 96 -16.08 7.28 6.26
CA HIS A 96 -14.84 8.04 6.12
C HIS A 96 -13.62 7.17 5.72
N LYS A 97 -13.57 5.90 6.13
CA LYS A 97 -12.51 4.96 5.73
C LYS A 97 -12.43 4.76 4.21
N MET A 98 -13.57 4.79 3.53
CA MET A 98 -13.61 4.64 2.07
C MET A 98 -13.23 5.94 1.33
N THR A 99 -13.44 7.10 1.94
CA THR A 99 -13.26 8.40 1.28
C THR A 99 -11.98 9.13 1.69
N PHE A 100 -11.37 8.76 2.83
CA PHE A 100 -10.19 9.47 3.36
C PHE A 100 -9.03 9.53 2.37
N ALA A 101 -8.77 8.45 1.63
CA ALA A 101 -7.70 8.41 0.65
C ALA A 101 -7.84 9.44 -0.48
N MET A 102 -9.06 9.94 -0.74
CA MET A 102 -9.29 11.01 -1.71
C MET A 102 -8.65 12.33 -1.29
N SER A 103 -8.45 12.55 0.01
CA SER A 103 -7.84 13.79 0.52
C SER A 103 -6.35 13.92 0.19
N TYR A 104 -5.68 12.82 -0.12
CA TYR A 104 -4.23 12.79 -0.40
C TYR A 104 -3.86 12.06 -1.71
N ASN A 105 -4.83 11.67 -2.52
CA ASN A 105 -4.61 10.86 -3.73
C ASN A 105 -3.68 11.51 -4.78
N GLU A 106 -3.52 12.83 -4.75
CA GLU A 106 -2.64 13.57 -5.65
C GLU A 106 -1.22 13.79 -5.09
N SER A 107 -0.99 13.43 -3.83
CA SER A 107 0.32 13.65 -3.19
C SER A 107 1.43 12.77 -3.74
N GLU A 108 1.08 11.60 -4.27
CA GLU A 108 1.98 10.62 -4.87
C GLU A 108 1.30 9.90 -6.05
N LYS A 109 2.07 9.21 -6.87
CA LYS A 109 1.56 8.33 -7.92
C LYS A 109 1.23 6.96 -7.30
N TYR A 110 0.03 6.81 -6.80
CA TYR A 110 -0.36 5.63 -6.04
C TYR A 110 -0.74 4.42 -6.88
N ILE A 111 -0.40 3.24 -6.31
CA ILE A 111 -1.03 1.95 -6.64
C ILE A 111 -1.88 1.55 -5.44
N LEU A 112 -3.17 1.34 -5.65
CA LEU A 112 -4.04 0.70 -4.67
C LEU A 112 -3.67 -0.78 -4.63
N VAL A 113 -3.21 -1.24 -3.47
CA VAL A 113 -2.59 -2.55 -3.34
C VAL A 113 -3.42 -3.48 -2.49
N LEU A 114 -3.66 -4.69 -3.00
CA LEU A 114 -4.07 -5.86 -2.24
C LEU A 114 -3.06 -6.95 -2.61
N SER A 115 -1.97 -7.04 -1.84
CA SER A 115 -0.84 -7.91 -2.10
C SER A 115 -1.01 -9.30 -1.49
N HIS A 116 0.06 -10.10 -1.54
CA HIS A 116 0.11 -11.39 -0.84
C HIS A 116 0.03 -11.23 0.68
N ASP A 117 0.57 -10.14 1.23
CA ASP A 117 0.60 -9.91 2.67
C ASP A 117 -0.78 -9.84 3.32
N GLU A 118 -1.81 -9.47 2.55
CA GLU A 118 -3.18 -9.43 3.05
C GLU A 118 -3.84 -10.82 3.10
N VAL A 119 -3.26 -11.84 2.45
CA VAL A 119 -3.88 -13.17 2.28
C VAL A 119 -2.99 -14.33 2.72
N VAL A 120 -2.03 -14.09 3.63
CA VAL A 120 -1.09 -15.08 4.19
C VAL A 120 -1.12 -15.08 5.71
N HIS A 121 -0.48 -16.06 6.32
CA HIS A 121 -0.18 -16.13 7.76
C HIS A 121 -1.42 -15.96 8.66
N LEU A 122 -2.48 -16.72 8.37
CA LEU A 122 -3.75 -16.74 9.13
C LEU A 122 -4.55 -15.42 9.06
N LYS A 123 -4.28 -14.60 8.04
CA LYS A 123 -5.04 -13.37 7.77
C LYS A 123 -6.34 -13.59 6.99
N CYS A 124 -6.63 -14.81 6.60
CA CYS A 124 -7.72 -15.24 5.70
C CYS A 124 -7.54 -14.81 4.25
N SER A 125 -8.08 -15.59 3.32
CA SER A 125 -8.23 -15.18 1.92
C SER A 125 -9.14 -13.95 1.80
N MET A 126 -9.07 -13.22 0.68
CA MET A 126 -9.81 -11.97 0.54
C MET A 126 -11.32 -12.15 0.71
N ILE A 127 -11.89 -13.21 0.14
CA ILE A 127 -13.32 -13.52 0.30
C ILE A 127 -13.68 -13.85 1.75
N ASN A 128 -12.79 -14.53 2.49
CA ASN A 128 -13.04 -14.91 3.87
C ASN A 128 -12.91 -13.75 4.88
N LYS A 129 -12.40 -12.61 4.45
CA LYS A 129 -12.46 -11.37 5.23
C LYS A 129 -13.84 -10.71 5.20
N MET A 130 -14.67 -11.05 4.20
CA MET A 130 -15.97 -10.43 4.02
C MET A 130 -16.98 -11.01 5.03
N PRO A 131 -17.89 -10.17 5.59
CA PRO A 131 -18.94 -10.62 6.49
C PRO A 131 -20.08 -11.35 5.77
N GLY A 132 -20.86 -12.10 6.53
CA GLY A 132 -22.06 -12.78 6.05
C GLY A 132 -21.82 -14.20 5.57
N GLU A 133 -22.85 -14.79 4.97
CA GLU A 133 -22.81 -16.11 4.34
C GLU A 133 -22.08 -16.04 2.98
N MET A 134 -21.79 -17.17 2.38
CA MET A 134 -20.94 -17.24 1.17
C MET A 134 -21.46 -16.34 0.03
N GLU A 135 -22.76 -16.32 -0.20
CA GLU A 135 -23.36 -15.47 -1.23
C GLU A 135 -23.16 -13.97 -0.93
N ASP A 136 -23.32 -13.59 0.33
CA ASP A 136 -23.12 -12.20 0.78
C ASP A 136 -21.64 -11.80 0.70
N LYS A 137 -20.72 -12.72 1.03
CA LYS A 137 -19.29 -12.50 0.89
C LYS A 137 -18.90 -12.19 -0.56
N PHE A 138 -19.41 -12.96 -1.53
CA PHE A 138 -19.16 -12.69 -2.95
C PHE A 138 -19.69 -11.32 -3.37
N LYS A 139 -20.94 -11.00 -3.03
CA LYS A 139 -21.54 -9.70 -3.34
C LYS A 139 -20.74 -8.55 -2.71
N ASN A 140 -20.33 -8.71 -1.46
CA ASN A 140 -19.55 -7.73 -0.76
C ASN A 140 -18.17 -7.52 -1.40
N LEU A 141 -17.48 -8.60 -1.76
CA LEU A 141 -16.18 -8.53 -2.43
C LEU A 141 -16.29 -7.85 -3.80
N MET A 142 -17.32 -8.19 -4.58
CA MET A 142 -17.59 -7.55 -5.88
C MET A 142 -17.79 -6.04 -5.74
N VAL A 143 -18.57 -5.60 -4.76
CA VAL A 143 -18.75 -4.16 -4.47
C VAL A 143 -17.44 -3.50 -4.08
N GLY A 144 -16.64 -4.15 -3.23
CA GLY A 144 -15.32 -3.65 -2.85
C GLY A 144 -14.39 -3.48 -4.06
N TYR A 145 -14.33 -4.48 -4.94
CA TYR A 145 -13.50 -4.38 -6.16
C TYR A 145 -14.03 -3.34 -7.14
N ALA A 146 -15.35 -3.21 -7.30
CA ALA A 146 -15.93 -2.16 -8.12
C ALA A 146 -15.53 -0.76 -7.59
N PHE A 147 -15.59 -0.55 -6.27
CA PHE A 147 -15.11 0.67 -5.65
C PHE A 147 -13.60 0.89 -5.90
N MET A 148 -12.77 -0.14 -5.68
CA MET A 148 -11.34 -0.07 -5.96
C MET A 148 -11.06 0.33 -7.41
N MET A 149 -11.78 -0.24 -8.39
CA MET A 149 -11.60 0.08 -9.81
C MET A 149 -11.98 1.51 -10.14
N GLY A 150 -13.01 2.07 -9.49
CA GLY A 150 -13.44 3.46 -9.67
C GLY A 150 -12.59 4.49 -8.90
N HIS A 151 -11.84 4.08 -7.89
CA HIS A 151 -11.00 4.98 -7.09
C HIS A 151 -9.74 5.42 -7.87
N PRO A 152 -9.25 6.66 -7.73
CA PRO A 152 -7.98 7.10 -8.34
C PRO A 152 -6.77 6.22 -7.96
N GLY A 153 -5.83 6.09 -8.89
CA GLY A 153 -4.61 5.30 -8.73
C GLY A 153 -4.59 4.03 -9.59
N LYS A 154 -3.40 3.44 -9.75
CA LYS A 154 -3.24 2.11 -10.36
C LYS A 154 -3.77 1.03 -9.43
N LYS A 155 -3.96 -0.18 -9.94
CA LYS A 155 -4.55 -1.31 -9.18
C LYS A 155 -3.58 -2.48 -9.15
N LEU A 156 -3.48 -3.12 -7.98
CA LEU A 156 -2.78 -4.38 -7.83
C LEU A 156 -3.66 -5.35 -7.04
N LEU A 157 -4.00 -6.46 -7.67
CA LEU A 157 -4.59 -7.64 -7.03
C LEU A 157 -3.58 -8.78 -7.09
N PHE A 158 -3.29 -9.38 -5.96
CA PHE A 158 -2.46 -10.58 -5.93
C PHE A 158 -3.24 -11.76 -6.52
N MET A 159 -2.53 -12.67 -7.22
CA MET A 159 -3.11 -13.80 -7.93
C MET A 159 -4.12 -14.60 -7.10
N GLY A 160 -5.24 -14.96 -7.70
CA GLY A 160 -6.35 -15.69 -7.07
C GLY A 160 -7.39 -14.80 -6.41
N GLN A 161 -7.08 -13.54 -6.11
CA GLN A 161 -8.05 -12.63 -5.51
C GLN A 161 -9.15 -12.24 -6.51
N GLU A 162 -8.82 -12.17 -7.80
CA GLU A 162 -9.75 -11.81 -8.88
C GLU A 162 -10.92 -12.81 -9.08
N PHE A 163 -10.72 -14.07 -8.71
CA PHE A 163 -11.77 -15.09 -8.72
C PHE A 163 -12.18 -15.55 -7.31
N ALA A 164 -11.81 -14.77 -6.29
CA ALA A 164 -12.20 -15.02 -4.89
C ALA A 164 -11.73 -16.37 -4.34
N GLN A 165 -10.45 -16.72 -4.53
CA GLN A 165 -9.84 -17.94 -3.99
C GLN A 165 -10.17 -18.10 -2.50
N LEU A 166 -10.66 -19.28 -2.10
CA LEU A 166 -11.11 -19.55 -0.75
C LEU A 166 -9.94 -19.79 0.22
N GLN A 167 -8.84 -20.33 -0.28
CA GLN A 167 -7.66 -20.61 0.55
C GLN A 167 -6.72 -19.40 0.60
N GLU A 168 -6.07 -19.24 1.75
CA GLU A 168 -4.91 -18.34 1.84
C GLU A 168 -3.82 -18.79 0.86
N TRP A 169 -3.04 -17.82 0.38
CA TRP A 169 -1.86 -18.13 -0.40
C TRP A 169 -0.79 -18.81 0.47
N SER A 170 -0.11 -19.79 -0.11
CA SER A 170 0.98 -20.53 0.53
C SER A 170 1.98 -20.99 -0.53
N GLU A 171 3.25 -20.86 -0.26
CA GLU A 171 4.32 -21.40 -1.11
C GLU A 171 4.33 -22.94 -1.17
N ALA A 172 3.73 -23.58 -0.19
CA ALA A 172 3.71 -25.04 -0.07
C ALA A 172 2.58 -25.73 -0.84
N ARG A 173 1.75 -24.99 -1.61
CA ARG A 173 0.57 -25.51 -2.28
C ARG A 173 0.45 -24.96 -3.68
#